data_223deee7ab2f05f74a57c48d4892e1c9
#
_entry.id   223deee7ab2f05f74a57c48d4892e1c9
#
_cell.length_a   1.000
_cell.length_b   1.000
_cell.length_c   1.000
_cell.angle_alpha   90.00
_cell.angle_beta   90.00
_cell.angle_gamma   90.00
#
_symmetry.space_group_name_H-M   'P 1'
#
loop_
_entity.id
_entity.type
_entity.pdbx_description
1 polymer ?
#
loop_
_entity_poly.entity_id
_entity_poly.type
_entity_poly.pdbx_seq_one_letter_code
_entity_poly.pdbx_strand_id
1 'polypeptide(L)'
;CIDRTQPLAEEKGVGFEMDVPKECLLSCDGFWLKEAMENVLKNAVEYADTGSLIQILLKEDTDYYKLYITNRGKRIEEEKRELIFDRFYQMEQGSGIGIGLHLAKEIVTLHQGTLKVVDRSGLEEATTFQFILPKMIAKDHAQEEINLTIS
;
A
#
# COMPACT_ATOMS: atom_id res chain seq x y z
N CYS A 1 1.93 9.80 -3.94
CA CYS A 1 1.40 8.45 -4.30
C CYS A 1 0.01 8.51 -4.90
N ILE A 2 -0.90 9.24 -4.27
CA ILE A 2 -2.29 9.35 -4.73
C ILE A 2 -2.37 10.02 -6.10
N ASP A 3 -1.54 11.02 -6.37
CA ASP A 3 -1.56 11.77 -7.62
C ASP A 3 -1.39 10.88 -8.86
N ARG A 4 -0.57 9.84 -8.77
CA ARG A 4 -0.37 8.90 -9.89
C ARG A 4 -1.54 7.93 -10.05
N THR A 5 -2.25 7.63 -8.98
CA THR A 5 -3.40 6.71 -9.03
C THR A 5 -4.71 7.44 -9.28
N GLN A 6 -4.73 8.76 -9.15
CA GLN A 6 -5.94 9.57 -9.32
C GLN A 6 -6.64 9.37 -10.67
N PRO A 7 -5.93 9.36 -11.82
CA PRO A 7 -6.59 9.10 -13.10
C PRO A 7 -7.28 7.75 -13.19
N LEU A 8 -6.68 6.69 -12.64
CA LEU A 8 -7.27 5.35 -12.59
C LEU A 8 -8.52 5.33 -11.70
N ALA A 9 -8.46 6.01 -10.56
CA ALA A 9 -9.57 6.10 -9.64
C ALA A 9 -10.76 6.86 -10.27
N GLU A 10 -10.49 7.98 -10.94
CA GLU A 10 -11.50 8.74 -11.63
C GLU A 10 -12.19 7.94 -12.72
N GLU A 11 -11.43 7.23 -13.53
CA GLU A 11 -11.94 6.35 -14.58
C GLU A 11 -12.87 5.28 -14.02
N LYS A 12 -12.53 4.71 -12.88
CA LYS A 12 -13.34 3.69 -12.23
C LYS A 12 -14.48 4.24 -11.36
N GLY A 13 -14.49 5.53 -11.09
CA GLY A 13 -15.49 6.17 -10.21
C GLY A 13 -15.23 5.88 -8.74
N VAL A 14 -13.97 5.80 -8.34
CA VAL A 14 -13.54 5.52 -6.96
C VAL A 14 -12.86 6.77 -6.39
N GLY A 15 -13.18 7.10 -5.14
CA GLY A 15 -12.55 8.21 -4.42
C GLY A 15 -11.58 7.72 -3.35
N PHE A 16 -10.92 8.69 -2.70
CA PHE A 16 -10.01 8.43 -1.59
C PHE A 16 -10.46 9.17 -0.33
N GLU A 17 -10.37 8.49 0.79
CA GLU A 17 -10.56 9.09 2.12
C GLU A 17 -9.26 8.91 2.90
N MET A 18 -8.65 10.01 3.32
CA MET A 18 -7.35 9.99 3.98
C MET A 18 -7.44 10.43 5.44
N ASP A 19 -6.88 9.61 6.31
CA ASP A 19 -6.64 9.95 7.70
C ASP A 19 -5.14 9.74 7.99
N VAL A 20 -4.37 10.76 7.60
CA VAL A 20 -2.91 10.72 7.66
C VAL A 20 -2.42 12.01 8.28
N PRO A 21 -1.66 11.95 9.39
CA PRO A 21 -1.02 13.14 9.95
C PRO A 21 -0.05 13.77 8.93
N LYS A 22 -0.17 15.08 8.74
CA LYS A 22 0.66 15.79 7.74
C LYS A 22 2.16 15.61 7.94
N GLU A 23 2.59 15.55 9.18
CA GLU A 23 4.00 15.40 9.54
C GLU A 23 4.58 14.04 9.15
N CYS A 24 3.77 13.01 9.20
CA CYS A 24 4.19 11.65 8.84
C CYS A 24 4.43 11.44 7.34
N LEU A 25 3.72 12.19 6.51
CA LEU A 25 3.89 12.13 5.06
C LEU A 25 5.31 12.51 4.61
N LEU A 26 5.96 13.38 5.37
CA LEU A 26 7.30 13.86 5.05
C LEU A 26 8.40 12.89 5.47
N SER A 27 8.16 12.10 6.49
CA SER A 27 9.19 11.20 7.04
C SER A 27 9.21 9.80 6.41
N CYS A 28 8.18 9.43 5.67
CA CYS A 28 8.10 8.15 4.96
C CYS A 28 8.36 8.29 3.45
N ASP A 29 8.96 9.41 3.01
CA ASP A 29 9.04 9.80 1.62
C ASP A 29 10.32 9.30 0.93
N GLY A 30 10.56 8.00 0.97
CA GLY A 30 11.60 7.38 0.15
C GLY A 30 11.03 6.97 -1.21
N PHE A 31 11.84 7.08 -2.26
CA PHE A 31 11.43 6.70 -3.62
C PHE A 31 10.87 5.27 -3.68
N TRP A 32 11.56 4.32 -3.10
CA TRP A 32 11.16 2.92 -3.15
C TRP A 32 9.90 2.62 -2.34
N LEU A 33 9.76 3.22 -1.16
CA LEU A 33 8.55 3.08 -0.36
C LEU A 33 7.34 3.68 -1.06
N LYS A 34 7.53 4.79 -1.75
CA LYS A 34 6.50 5.40 -2.58
C LYS A 34 6.06 4.46 -3.70
N GLU A 35 7.01 3.82 -4.37
CA GLU A 35 6.72 2.81 -5.40
C GLU A 35 5.90 1.63 -4.83
N ALA A 36 6.28 1.14 -3.65
CA ALA A 36 5.55 0.07 -2.98
C ALA A 36 4.10 0.48 -2.68
N MET A 37 3.91 1.67 -2.13
CA MET A 37 2.57 2.20 -1.83
C MET A 37 1.74 2.40 -3.09
N GLU A 38 2.33 2.91 -4.17
CA GLU A 38 1.64 3.08 -5.44
C GLU A 38 1.18 1.75 -6.03
N ASN A 39 1.99 0.72 -5.95
CA ASN A 39 1.59 -0.62 -6.41
C ASN A 39 0.39 -1.16 -5.64
N VAL A 40 0.36 -0.96 -4.33
CA VAL A 40 -0.78 -1.38 -3.51
C VAL A 40 -2.01 -0.51 -3.79
N LEU A 41 -1.83 0.80 -3.96
CA LEU A 41 -2.94 1.71 -4.31
C LEU A 41 -3.57 1.36 -5.66
N LYS A 42 -2.76 1.05 -6.67
CA LYS A 42 -3.26 0.61 -7.98
C LYS A 42 -4.10 -0.64 -7.84
N ASN A 43 -3.63 -1.60 -7.05
CA ASN A 43 -4.38 -2.82 -6.77
C ASN A 43 -5.70 -2.51 -6.05
N ALA A 44 -5.67 -1.64 -5.06
CA ALA A 44 -6.87 -1.23 -4.33
C ALA A 44 -7.90 -0.57 -5.25
N VAL A 45 -7.47 0.30 -6.17
CA VAL A 45 -8.37 0.91 -7.15
C VAL A 45 -8.94 -0.13 -8.10
N GLU A 46 -8.12 -1.06 -8.58
CA GLU A 46 -8.53 -2.08 -9.53
C GLU A 46 -9.65 -2.98 -8.98
N TYR A 47 -9.55 -3.34 -7.70
CA TYR A 47 -10.50 -4.26 -7.06
C TYR A 47 -11.59 -3.57 -6.25
N ALA A 48 -11.59 -2.25 -6.17
CA ALA A 48 -12.62 -1.50 -5.46
C ALA A 48 -13.95 -1.50 -6.23
N ASP A 49 -15.05 -1.53 -5.49
CA ASP A 49 -16.37 -1.35 -6.08
C ASP A 49 -16.51 0.08 -6.62
N THR A 50 -17.14 0.20 -7.79
CA THR A 50 -17.43 1.50 -8.41
C THR A 50 -18.29 2.35 -7.46
N GLY A 51 -17.92 3.60 -7.28
CA GLY A 51 -18.62 4.53 -6.37
C GLY A 51 -18.19 4.43 -4.91
N SER A 52 -17.25 3.53 -4.59
CA SER A 52 -16.75 3.39 -3.22
C SER A 52 -15.57 4.33 -2.94
N LEU A 53 -15.16 4.38 -1.67
CA LEU A 53 -13.99 5.14 -1.24
C LEU A 53 -12.89 4.19 -0.78
N ILE A 54 -11.68 4.45 -1.20
CA ILE A 54 -10.49 3.78 -0.66
C ILE A 54 -10.06 4.56 0.57
N GLN A 55 -9.97 3.89 1.71
CA GLN A 55 -9.52 4.49 2.96
C GLN A 55 -8.02 4.31 3.12
N ILE A 56 -7.34 5.40 3.44
CA ILE A 56 -5.91 5.41 3.75
C ILE A 56 -5.75 5.93 5.17
N LEU A 57 -5.30 5.08 6.06
CA LEU A 57 -5.14 5.39 7.48
C LEU A 57 -3.69 5.17 7.88
N LEU A 58 -3.04 6.18 8.41
CA LEU A 58 -1.70 6.07 8.97
C LEU A 58 -1.77 6.24 10.48
N LYS A 59 -1.27 5.25 11.19
CA LYS A 59 -1.08 5.30 12.63
C LYS A 59 0.40 5.33 12.96
N GLU A 60 0.75 6.16 13.90
CA GLU A 60 2.11 6.28 14.40
C GLU A 60 2.16 5.79 15.84
N ASP A 61 3.10 4.88 16.10
CA ASP A 61 3.41 4.45 17.44
C ASP A 61 4.89 4.83 17.74
N THR A 62 5.41 4.46 18.90
CA THR A 62 6.76 4.89 19.31
C THR A 62 7.83 4.44 18.34
N ASP A 63 7.73 3.19 17.85
CA ASP A 63 8.77 2.54 17.06
C ASP A 63 8.40 2.29 15.61
N TYR A 64 7.11 2.40 15.25
CA TYR A 64 6.59 1.98 13.95
C TYR A 64 5.61 2.97 13.37
N TYR A 65 5.59 3.03 12.03
CA TYR A 65 4.46 3.54 11.26
C TYR A 65 3.62 2.35 10.79
N LYS A 66 2.31 2.46 10.93
CA LYS A 66 1.35 1.46 10.42
C LYS A 66 0.43 2.13 9.42
N LEU A 67 0.53 1.72 8.17
CA LEU A 67 -0.30 2.26 7.10
C LEU A 67 -1.31 1.20 6.66
N TYR A 68 -2.58 1.59 6.63
CA TYR A 68 -3.69 0.73 6.19
C TYR A 68 -4.31 1.30 4.93
N ILE A 69 -4.39 0.48 3.90
CA ILE A 69 -5.08 0.82 2.64
C ILE A 69 -6.23 -0.17 2.49
N THR A 70 -7.46 0.34 2.57
CA THR A 70 -8.67 -0.48 2.54
C THR A 70 -9.52 -0.12 1.33
N ASN A 71 -9.85 -1.11 0.51
CA ASN A 71 -10.84 -0.95 -0.55
C ASN A 71 -12.08 -1.79 -0.26
N ARG A 72 -13.25 -1.26 -0.66
CA ARG A 72 -14.50 -2.00 -0.64
C ARG A 72 -14.58 -2.88 -1.88
N GLY A 73 -15.02 -4.12 -1.71
CA GLY A 73 -15.14 -5.07 -2.79
C GLY A 73 -15.01 -6.49 -2.30
N LYS A 74 -14.81 -7.42 -3.21
CA LYS A 74 -14.67 -8.83 -2.87
C LYS A 74 -13.47 -9.05 -1.96
N ARG A 75 -13.72 -9.64 -0.80
CA ARG A 75 -12.68 -9.98 0.17
C ARG A 75 -11.73 -11.04 -0.38
N ILE A 76 -10.44 -10.90 -0.10
CA ILE A 76 -9.44 -11.91 -0.41
C ILE A 76 -9.56 -13.04 0.62
N GLU A 77 -9.76 -14.26 0.14
CA GLU A 77 -9.85 -15.46 0.99
C GLU A 77 -8.52 -15.70 1.71
N GLU A 78 -8.58 -16.21 2.94
CA GLU A 78 -7.39 -16.42 3.77
C GLU A 78 -6.30 -17.25 3.06
N GLU A 79 -6.69 -18.26 2.33
CA GLU A 79 -5.75 -19.13 1.60
C GLU A 79 -4.98 -18.39 0.51
N LYS A 80 -5.51 -17.29 0.02
CA LYS A 80 -4.90 -16.50 -1.07
C LYS A 80 -4.09 -15.31 -0.58
N ARG A 81 -4.17 -14.95 0.69
CA ARG A 81 -3.53 -13.73 1.22
C ARG A 81 -2.02 -13.68 1.08
N GLU A 82 -1.36 -14.81 1.18
CA GLU A 82 0.09 -14.90 0.95
C GLU A 82 0.39 -15.06 -0.55
N LEU A 83 -0.43 -15.83 -1.26
CA LEU A 83 -0.24 -16.11 -2.67
C LEU A 83 -0.30 -14.86 -3.56
N ILE A 84 -1.09 -13.87 -3.19
CA ILE A 84 -1.21 -12.64 -4.00
C ILE A 84 0.09 -11.87 -4.11
N PHE A 85 1.05 -12.12 -3.20
CA PHE A 85 2.38 -11.50 -3.24
C PHE A 85 3.40 -12.31 -4.02
N ASP A 86 3.04 -13.51 -4.49
CA ASP A 86 3.92 -14.32 -5.32
C ASP A 86 4.07 -13.68 -6.71
N ARG A 87 5.27 -13.81 -7.24
CA ARG A 87 5.57 -13.28 -8.58
C ARG A 87 4.68 -13.94 -9.62
N PHE A 88 4.08 -13.10 -10.48
CA PHE A 88 3.16 -13.53 -11.56
C PHE A 88 1.82 -14.10 -11.09
N TYR A 89 1.52 -14.09 -9.80
CA TYR A 89 0.18 -14.43 -9.36
C TYR A 89 -0.82 -13.37 -9.83
N GLN A 90 -1.88 -13.79 -10.47
CA GLN A 90 -2.97 -12.89 -10.90
C GLN A 90 -4.27 -13.34 -10.26
N MET A 91 -5.02 -12.39 -9.73
CA MET A 91 -6.39 -12.62 -9.31
C MET A 91 -7.29 -12.66 -10.57
N GLU A 92 -8.45 -13.36 -10.49
CA GLU A 92 -9.33 -13.66 -11.62
C GLU A 92 -9.70 -12.46 -12.49
N GLN A 93 -9.71 -11.26 -11.97
CA GLN A 93 -10.08 -10.04 -12.68
C GLN A 93 -8.90 -9.08 -12.86
N GLY A 94 -7.70 -9.55 -12.60
CA GLY A 94 -6.52 -8.70 -12.67
C GLY A 94 -6.10 -8.36 -14.10
N SER A 95 -5.84 -7.09 -14.33
CA SER A 95 -5.21 -6.61 -15.55
C SER A 95 -3.74 -6.32 -15.25
N GLY A 96 -2.82 -6.98 -15.89
CA GLY A 96 -1.40 -6.76 -15.66
C GLY A 96 -0.65 -8.08 -15.52
N ILE A 97 0.64 -8.00 -15.29
CA ILE A 97 1.51 -9.17 -15.28
C ILE A 97 1.75 -9.78 -13.89
N GLY A 98 1.10 -9.27 -12.86
CA GLY A 98 1.14 -9.86 -11.52
C GLY A 98 2.43 -9.64 -10.75
N ILE A 99 3.19 -8.58 -11.05
CA ILE A 99 4.45 -8.28 -10.36
C ILE A 99 4.37 -7.13 -9.36
N GLY A 100 3.31 -6.31 -9.42
CA GLY A 100 3.19 -5.10 -8.61
C GLY A 100 3.19 -5.37 -7.10
N LEU A 101 2.38 -6.31 -6.65
CA LEU A 101 2.32 -6.68 -5.23
C LEU A 101 3.57 -7.40 -4.76
N HIS A 102 4.14 -8.26 -5.60
CA HIS A 102 5.42 -8.91 -5.31
C HIS A 102 6.53 -7.89 -5.09
N LEU A 103 6.64 -6.92 -5.99
CA LEU A 103 7.62 -5.84 -5.89
C LEU A 103 7.41 -5.01 -4.62
N ALA A 104 6.15 -4.64 -4.33
CA ALA A 104 5.82 -3.90 -3.11
C ALA A 104 6.29 -4.63 -1.85
N LYS A 105 6.03 -5.93 -1.78
CA LYS A 105 6.44 -6.73 -0.62
C LYS A 105 7.96 -6.84 -0.50
N GLU A 106 8.67 -7.00 -1.61
CA GLU A 106 10.15 -7.02 -1.60
C GLU A 106 10.73 -5.70 -1.11
N ILE A 107 10.21 -4.58 -1.60
CA ILE A 107 10.66 -3.24 -1.18
C ILE A 107 10.47 -3.07 0.33
N VAL A 108 9.27 -3.37 0.83
CA VAL A 108 8.95 -3.24 2.25
C VAL A 108 9.84 -4.16 3.11
N THR A 109 10.09 -5.38 2.64
CA THR A 109 10.97 -6.33 3.33
C THR A 109 12.42 -5.82 3.40
N LEU A 110 12.91 -5.23 2.32
CA LEU A 110 14.25 -4.62 2.29
C LEU A 110 14.38 -3.44 3.27
N HIS A 111 13.28 -2.76 3.54
CA HIS A 111 13.21 -1.70 4.55
C HIS A 111 12.90 -2.26 5.96
N GLN A 112 13.02 -3.56 6.14
CA GLN A 112 12.79 -4.28 7.40
C GLN A 112 11.36 -4.09 7.94
N GLY A 113 10.43 -3.83 7.06
CA GLY A 113 9.01 -3.74 7.35
C GLY A 113 8.25 -5.00 6.97
N THR A 114 6.94 -4.94 7.12
CA THR A 114 6.04 -6.01 6.69
C THR A 114 4.90 -5.44 5.85
N LEU A 115 4.44 -6.23 4.89
CA LEU A 115 3.27 -5.94 4.08
C LEU A 115 2.41 -7.18 4.04
N LYS A 116 1.17 -7.07 4.46
CA LYS A 116 0.23 -8.21 4.48
C LYS A 116 -1.21 -7.75 4.36
N VAL A 117 -2.09 -8.69 4.06
CA VAL A 117 -3.54 -8.49 4.11
C VAL A 117 -4.03 -8.80 5.51
N VAL A 118 -4.81 -7.92 6.10
CA VAL A 118 -5.38 -8.08 7.44
C VAL A 118 -6.89 -7.88 7.41
N ASP A 119 -7.58 -8.41 8.41
CA ASP A 119 -8.99 -8.13 8.63
C ASP A 119 -9.16 -6.88 9.48
N ARG A 120 -10.20 -6.09 9.19
CA ARG A 120 -10.62 -4.99 10.05
C ARG A 120 -12.03 -5.23 10.51
N SER A 121 -12.26 -5.03 11.80
CA SER A 121 -13.57 -5.19 12.43
C SER A 121 -14.64 -4.32 11.74
N GLY A 122 -15.78 -4.89 11.42
CA GLY A 122 -16.88 -4.18 10.79
C GLY A 122 -16.75 -3.98 9.27
N LEU A 123 -15.73 -4.52 8.63
CA LEU A 123 -15.49 -4.40 7.19
C LEU A 123 -15.45 -5.79 6.54
N GLU A 124 -16.61 -6.45 6.43
CA GLU A 124 -16.70 -7.82 5.93
C GLU A 124 -16.42 -7.95 4.43
N GLU A 125 -16.90 -7.02 3.63
CA GLU A 125 -16.66 -6.99 2.18
C GLU A 125 -15.63 -5.93 1.83
N ALA A 126 -14.41 -6.15 2.29
CA ALA A 126 -13.31 -5.23 2.05
C ALA A 126 -11.99 -5.96 2.11
N THR A 127 -10.97 -5.38 1.49
CA THR A 127 -9.58 -5.85 1.58
C THR A 127 -8.74 -4.74 2.19
N THR A 128 -7.98 -5.07 3.22
CA THR A 128 -7.06 -4.13 3.88
C THR A 128 -5.64 -4.62 3.75
N PHE A 129 -4.79 -3.79 3.14
CA PHE A 129 -3.34 -3.99 3.13
C PHE A 129 -2.73 -3.22 4.29
N GLN A 130 -1.87 -3.87 5.06
CA GLN A 130 -1.19 -3.26 6.19
C GLN A 130 0.32 -3.22 5.93
N PHE A 131 0.88 -2.01 5.96
CA PHE A 131 2.32 -1.79 5.99
C PHE A 131 2.74 -1.51 7.43
N ILE A 132 3.77 -2.17 7.91
CA ILE A 132 4.41 -1.83 9.18
C ILE A 132 5.86 -1.48 8.87
N LEU A 133 6.27 -0.26 9.20
CA LEU A 133 7.60 0.25 8.89
C LEU A 133 8.29 0.73 10.17
N PRO A 134 9.48 0.19 10.52
CA PRO A 134 10.24 0.70 11.66
C PRO A 134 10.69 2.14 11.39
N LYS A 135 10.46 3.02 12.34
CA LYS A 135 10.78 4.44 12.21
C LYS A 135 12.25 4.73 11.95
N MET A 136 13.14 4.10 12.69
CA MET A 136 14.57 4.36 12.58
C MET A 136 15.12 3.93 11.22
N ILE A 137 14.73 2.74 10.77
CA ILE A 137 15.22 2.17 9.51
C ILE A 137 14.66 2.93 8.31
N ALA A 138 13.39 3.34 8.36
CA ALA A 138 12.79 4.15 7.31
C ALA A 138 13.52 5.50 7.16
N LYS A 139 13.92 6.13 8.25
CA LYS A 139 14.70 7.38 8.24
C LYS A 139 16.10 7.18 7.68
N ASP A 140 16.78 6.12 8.09
CA ASP A 140 18.12 5.79 7.63
C ASP A 140 18.16 5.56 6.12
N HIS A 141 17.21 4.79 5.60
CA HIS A 141 17.09 4.57 4.16
C HIS A 141 16.77 5.84 3.38
N ALA A 142 15.89 6.69 3.90
CA ALA A 142 15.60 7.99 3.28
C ALA A 142 16.84 8.87 3.23
N GLN A 143 17.67 8.86 4.27
CA GLN A 143 18.91 9.61 4.32
C GLN A 143 19.94 9.05 3.34
N GLU A 144 20.05 7.75 3.20
CA GLU A 144 20.92 7.10 2.21
C GLU A 144 20.54 7.48 0.78
N GLU A 145 19.26 7.48 0.45
CA GLU A 145 18.77 7.90 -0.85
C GLU A 145 19.12 9.36 -1.15
N ILE A 146 18.97 10.25 -0.19
CA ILE A 146 19.35 11.65 -0.31
C ILE A 146 20.86 11.78 -0.56
N ASN A 147 21.66 11.05 0.20
CA ASN A 147 23.13 11.07 0.07
C ASN A 147 23.57 10.57 -1.31
N LEU A 148 22.96 9.52 -1.81
CA LEU A 148 23.23 8.99 -3.16
C LEU A 148 22.87 9.99 -4.25
N THR A 149 21.80 10.74 -4.06
CA THR A 149 21.35 11.75 -5.02
C THR A 149 22.30 12.97 -5.06
N ILE A 150 22.88 13.33 -3.92
CA ILE A 150 23.80 14.47 -3.79
C ILE A 150 25.22 14.11 -4.26
N SER A 151 25.62 12.89 -4.08
CA SER A 151 26.95 12.42 -4.45
C SER A 151 27.06 12.03 -5.92
#